data_a48ef1f45667a4d0152c813c1d3d66c3
#
_entry.id   a48ef1f45667a4d0152c813c1d3d66c3
#
_cell.length_a   1.000
_cell.length_b   1.000
_cell.length_c   1.000
_cell.angle_alpha   90.00
_cell.angle_beta   90.00
_cell.angle_gamma   90.00
#
_symmetry.space_group_name_H-M   'P 1'
#
loop_
_entity.id
_entity.type
_entity.pdbx_description
1 polymer ?
#
loop_
_entity_poly.entity_id
_entity_poly.type
_entity_poly.pdbx_seq_one_letter_code
_entity_poly.pdbx_strand_id
1 'polypeptide(L)'
;MTEKQSNPDLFDYEDIKRRDPAEIEANKDVCRVAVSDGIQKLDATGLQCPGPILKTFRAIEAMEVGELLEVTASDPAFGRDIRAWADKTGNELIGVGAQKGLITARIRKAALPAPTVATAAPARDGATMVVFSGDLDKVMASLIIANGALAMGSKVTLFFTFWGLNVLRKPDAPALRKPMIDAAFGFMLPKGASRLNRLSNMNFGGLGGRLMRKVMGDKHVDTPASLLASLVEGGATLVACQMSMDVMGIRREELIDGVEIGGVATFLGSAQQSATTLFI
;
A
#
# COMPACT_ATOMS: atom_id res chain seq x y z
N MET A 1 -31.45 -8.02 24.95
CA MET A 1 -31.13 -7.58 23.58
C MET A 1 -30.09 -6.50 23.72
N THR A 2 -28.82 -6.88 23.59
CA THR A 2 -27.68 -5.96 23.68
C THR A 2 -27.17 -5.74 22.26
N GLU A 3 -27.41 -4.55 21.75
CA GLU A 3 -26.86 -4.06 20.48
C GLU A 3 -25.33 -4.13 20.51
N LYS A 4 -24.78 -4.93 19.64
CA LYS A 4 -23.33 -4.95 19.37
C LYS A 4 -22.99 -3.64 18.67
N GLN A 5 -22.42 -2.68 19.40
CA GLN A 5 -21.76 -1.52 18.79
C GLN A 5 -20.60 -2.04 17.94
N SER A 6 -20.75 -1.93 16.62
CA SER A 6 -19.68 -2.18 15.67
C SER A 6 -18.60 -1.11 15.84
N ASN A 7 -17.39 -1.52 16.14
CA ASN A 7 -16.23 -0.64 16.19
C ASN A 7 -15.90 -0.20 14.75
N PRO A 8 -15.95 1.10 14.40
CA PRO A 8 -15.70 1.58 13.05
C PRO A 8 -14.25 1.38 12.56
N ASP A 9 -13.35 0.95 13.44
CA ASP A 9 -11.94 0.70 13.12
C ASP A 9 -11.64 -0.77 12.75
N LEU A 10 -12.65 -1.64 12.72
CA LEU A 10 -12.50 -3.02 12.24
C LEU A 10 -12.77 -3.04 10.74
N PHE A 11 -11.69 -2.99 9.97
CA PHE A 11 -11.72 -3.26 8.54
C PHE A 11 -11.97 -4.77 8.35
N ASP A 12 -13.18 -5.12 7.90
CA ASP A 12 -13.54 -6.51 7.61
C ASP A 12 -13.11 -6.85 6.18
N TYR A 13 -12.11 -7.73 6.06
CA TYR A 13 -11.60 -8.19 4.76
C TYR A 13 -12.66 -8.95 3.94
N GLU A 14 -13.66 -9.54 4.61
CA GLU A 14 -14.79 -10.17 3.94
C GLU A 14 -15.74 -9.14 3.31
N ASP A 15 -15.73 -7.91 3.76
CA ASP A 15 -16.48 -6.81 3.13
C ASP A 15 -15.92 -6.45 1.75
N ILE A 16 -14.62 -6.65 1.50
CA ILE A 16 -14.05 -6.47 0.15
C ILE A 16 -14.52 -7.54 -0.81
N LYS A 17 -14.59 -8.79 -0.35
CA LYS A 17 -15.09 -9.92 -1.17
C LYS A 17 -16.58 -9.85 -1.46
N ARG A 18 -17.36 -9.15 -0.62
CA ARG A 18 -18.81 -9.00 -0.76
C ARG A 18 -19.21 -7.76 -1.54
N ARG A 19 -18.25 -6.88 -1.88
CA ARG A 19 -18.58 -5.72 -2.71
C ARG A 19 -18.97 -6.22 -4.09
N ASP A 20 -20.23 -5.99 -4.41
CA ASP A 20 -20.78 -6.18 -5.75
C ASP A 20 -19.88 -5.44 -6.75
N PRO A 21 -19.56 -6.03 -7.92
CA PRO A 21 -18.91 -5.30 -9.02
C PRO A 21 -19.54 -3.93 -9.30
N ALA A 22 -20.85 -3.78 -9.06
CA ALA A 22 -21.56 -2.51 -9.11
C ALA A 22 -21.15 -1.52 -8.00
N GLU A 23 -20.75 -1.99 -6.80
CA GLU A 23 -20.22 -1.13 -5.73
C GLU A 23 -18.77 -0.72 -5.97
N ILE A 24 -18.00 -1.56 -6.65
CA ILE A 24 -16.65 -1.21 -7.13
C ILE A 24 -16.76 -0.15 -8.23
N GLU A 25 -17.76 -0.25 -9.09
CA GLU A 25 -18.10 0.75 -10.10
C GLU A 25 -18.59 2.06 -9.46
N ALA A 26 -19.42 2.00 -8.41
CA ALA A 26 -19.89 3.15 -7.65
C ALA A 26 -18.78 3.81 -6.82
N ASN A 27 -17.74 3.06 -6.40
CA ASN A 27 -16.58 3.62 -5.69
C ASN A 27 -15.59 4.36 -6.62
N LYS A 28 -15.81 4.33 -7.93
CA LYS A 28 -15.22 5.31 -8.86
C LYS A 28 -15.62 6.75 -8.52
N ASP A 29 -16.74 6.93 -7.81
CA ASP A 29 -17.20 8.24 -7.32
C ASP A 29 -16.41 8.83 -6.14
N VAL A 30 -15.49 8.08 -5.52
CA VAL A 30 -14.60 8.61 -4.46
C VAL A 30 -13.49 9.51 -5.04
N CYS A 31 -13.20 9.42 -6.33
CA CYS A 31 -12.48 10.44 -7.06
C CYS A 31 -13.49 11.44 -7.65
N ARG A 32 -14.01 12.38 -6.87
CA ARG A 32 -14.76 13.51 -7.42
C ARG A 32 -13.83 14.33 -8.31
N VAL A 33 -13.77 13.95 -9.57
CA VAL A 33 -13.11 14.72 -10.62
C VAL A 33 -14.18 15.65 -11.19
N ALA A 34 -14.10 16.92 -10.84
CA ALA A 34 -14.94 17.94 -11.48
C ALA A 34 -14.30 18.32 -12.82
N VAL A 35 -15.05 18.30 -13.89
CA VAL A 35 -14.57 18.79 -15.20
C VAL A 35 -14.97 20.25 -15.35
N SER A 36 -13.99 21.15 -15.49
CA SER A 36 -14.23 22.55 -15.87
C SER A 36 -13.21 22.94 -16.95
N ASP A 37 -13.69 23.53 -18.02
CA ASP A 37 -12.88 23.97 -19.18
C ASP A 37 -12.02 22.86 -19.82
N GLY A 38 -12.52 21.62 -19.83
CA GLY A 38 -11.78 20.45 -20.35
C GLY A 38 -10.66 19.96 -19.46
N ILE A 39 -10.54 20.46 -18.23
CA ILE A 39 -9.57 20.02 -17.23
C ILE A 39 -10.30 19.24 -16.13
N GLN A 40 -9.86 18.03 -15.88
CA GLN A 40 -10.34 17.25 -14.76
C GLN A 40 -9.67 17.76 -13.47
N LYS A 41 -10.46 18.02 -12.42
CA LYS A 41 -9.95 18.53 -11.13
C LYS A 41 -10.06 17.47 -10.04
N LEU A 42 -8.94 17.17 -9.42
CA LEU A 42 -8.83 16.19 -8.34
C LEU A 42 -8.45 16.88 -7.03
N ASP A 43 -9.31 16.77 -6.04
CA ASP A 43 -9.01 17.23 -4.69
C ASP A 43 -8.35 16.10 -3.89
N ALA A 44 -7.10 16.33 -3.49
CA ALA A 44 -6.30 15.46 -2.62
C ALA A 44 -5.89 16.18 -1.33
N THR A 45 -6.60 17.27 -0.97
CA THR A 45 -6.35 17.99 0.28
C THR A 45 -6.65 17.11 1.50
N GLY A 46 -5.92 17.32 2.59
CA GLY A 46 -6.03 16.53 3.81
C GLY A 46 -5.36 15.16 3.76
N LEU A 47 -4.94 14.69 2.58
CA LEU A 47 -4.19 13.42 2.46
C LEU A 47 -2.70 13.63 2.72
N GLN A 48 -2.09 12.64 3.36
CA GLN A 48 -0.64 12.52 3.54
C GLN A 48 -0.06 11.51 2.55
N CYS A 49 1.26 11.60 2.29
CA CYS A 49 1.97 10.62 1.45
C CYS A 49 1.66 9.16 1.91
N PRO A 50 1.32 8.24 0.98
CA PRO A 50 1.33 8.35 -0.48
C PRO A 50 -0.03 8.80 -1.09
N GLY A 51 -1.01 9.14 -0.28
CA GLY A 51 -2.41 9.40 -0.66
C GLY A 51 -2.59 10.28 -1.92
N PRO A 52 -1.98 11.49 -2.00
CA PRO A 52 -2.13 12.34 -3.19
C PRO A 52 -1.63 11.68 -4.48
N ILE A 53 -0.49 10.96 -4.42
CA ILE A 53 0.08 10.27 -5.59
C ILE A 53 -0.80 9.09 -6.02
N LEU A 54 -1.31 8.29 -5.07
CA LEU A 54 -2.22 7.18 -5.36
C LEU A 54 -3.52 7.65 -6.01
N LYS A 55 -4.11 8.76 -5.51
CA LYS A 55 -5.30 9.36 -6.14
C LYS A 55 -4.99 9.85 -7.56
N THR A 56 -3.86 10.52 -7.75
CA THR A 56 -3.41 10.99 -9.07
C THR A 56 -3.25 9.84 -10.05
N PHE A 57 -2.59 8.75 -9.63
CA PHE A 57 -2.40 7.55 -10.43
C PHE A 57 -3.75 6.98 -10.91
N ARG A 58 -4.70 6.76 -9.98
CA ARG A 58 -6.03 6.22 -10.32
C ARG A 58 -6.82 7.15 -11.26
N ALA A 59 -6.74 8.48 -11.06
CA ALA A 59 -7.39 9.44 -11.94
C ALA A 59 -6.80 9.39 -13.35
N ILE A 60 -5.47 9.39 -13.47
CA ILE A 60 -4.79 9.28 -14.76
C ILE A 60 -5.09 7.95 -15.46
N GLU A 61 -5.20 6.84 -14.75
CA GLU A 61 -5.58 5.55 -15.36
C GLU A 61 -6.96 5.62 -16.03
N ALA A 62 -7.91 6.29 -15.41
CA ALA A 62 -9.29 6.42 -15.91
C ALA A 62 -9.46 7.45 -17.06
N MET A 63 -8.43 8.27 -17.34
CA MET A 63 -8.49 9.33 -18.37
C MET A 63 -8.08 8.80 -19.75
N GLU A 64 -8.43 9.57 -20.80
CA GLU A 64 -7.93 9.35 -22.16
C GLU A 64 -6.58 10.05 -22.38
N VAL A 65 -5.80 9.55 -23.34
CA VAL A 65 -4.50 10.15 -23.70
C VAL A 65 -4.71 11.59 -24.19
N GLY A 66 -3.91 12.51 -23.66
CA GLY A 66 -3.97 13.93 -23.98
C GLY A 66 -4.86 14.76 -23.05
N GLU A 67 -5.70 14.12 -22.23
CA GLU A 67 -6.51 14.83 -21.25
C GLU A 67 -5.66 15.43 -20.12
N LEU A 68 -6.20 16.50 -19.53
CA LEU A 68 -5.55 17.29 -18.49
C LEU A 68 -6.16 17.00 -17.12
N LEU A 69 -5.30 16.76 -16.13
CA LEU A 69 -5.63 16.63 -14.72
C LEU A 69 -4.98 17.76 -13.92
N GLU A 70 -5.79 18.46 -13.13
CA GLU A 70 -5.32 19.40 -12.10
C GLU A 70 -5.54 18.77 -10.73
N VAL A 71 -4.47 18.55 -10.00
CA VAL A 71 -4.49 17.95 -8.65
C VAL A 71 -4.12 19.00 -7.63
N THR A 72 -4.93 19.14 -6.57
CA THR A 72 -4.64 20.02 -5.43
C THR A 72 -4.42 19.18 -4.19
N ALA A 73 -3.30 19.38 -3.51
CA ALA A 73 -2.93 18.69 -2.27
C ALA A 73 -2.41 19.68 -1.22
N SER A 74 -2.54 19.30 0.05
CA SER A 74 -2.00 20.06 1.19
C SER A 74 -0.69 19.47 1.74
N ASP A 75 -0.26 18.32 1.24
CA ASP A 75 1.02 17.69 1.63
C ASP A 75 2.20 18.48 1.06
N PRO A 76 3.11 19.00 1.91
CA PRO A 76 4.27 19.77 1.45
C PRO A 76 5.23 18.98 0.54
N ALA A 77 5.26 17.65 0.65
CA ALA A 77 6.08 16.77 -0.18
C ALA A 77 5.51 16.59 -1.59
N PHE A 78 4.20 16.80 -1.79
CA PHE A 78 3.50 16.51 -3.03
C PHE A 78 4.14 17.15 -4.26
N GLY A 79 4.65 18.37 -4.14
CA GLY A 79 5.29 19.07 -5.26
C GLY A 79 6.55 18.41 -5.79
N ARG A 80 7.31 17.68 -4.96
CA ARG A 80 8.47 16.87 -5.37
C ARG A 80 8.02 15.50 -5.87
N ASP A 81 7.13 14.88 -5.14
CA ASP A 81 6.64 13.53 -5.44
C ASP A 81 5.96 13.47 -6.78
N ILE A 82 5.14 14.47 -7.13
CA ILE A 82 4.45 14.51 -8.41
C ILE A 82 5.39 14.71 -9.61
N ARG A 83 6.52 15.42 -9.40
CA ARG A 83 7.56 15.55 -10.44
C ARG A 83 8.22 14.19 -10.69
N ALA A 84 8.70 13.54 -9.62
CA ALA A 84 9.31 12.22 -9.70
C ALA A 84 8.35 11.18 -10.31
N TRP A 85 7.06 11.26 -9.93
CA TRP A 85 6.03 10.39 -10.48
C TRP A 85 5.81 10.64 -11.98
N ALA A 86 5.70 11.89 -12.42
CA ALA A 86 5.49 12.23 -13.82
C ALA A 86 6.68 11.80 -14.68
N ASP A 87 7.91 12.06 -14.22
CA ASP A 87 9.15 11.64 -14.90
C ASP A 87 9.21 10.11 -15.05
N LYS A 88 8.82 9.35 -14.00
CA LYS A 88 8.85 7.89 -14.02
C LYS A 88 7.77 7.28 -14.92
N THR A 89 6.57 7.86 -14.90
CA THR A 89 5.42 7.34 -15.66
C THR A 89 5.35 7.86 -17.09
N GLY A 90 6.19 8.83 -17.43
CA GLY A 90 6.20 9.48 -18.75
C GLY A 90 5.05 10.44 -19.00
N ASN A 91 4.23 10.74 -17.96
CA ASN A 91 3.19 11.75 -18.08
C ASN A 91 3.79 13.16 -18.10
N GLU A 92 3.20 14.04 -18.89
CA GLU A 92 3.70 15.41 -19.04
C GLU A 92 3.25 16.27 -17.84
N LEU A 93 4.20 16.69 -17.01
CA LEU A 93 3.94 17.66 -15.95
C LEU A 93 4.04 19.08 -16.52
N ILE A 94 2.90 19.74 -16.70
CA ILE A 94 2.81 21.09 -17.29
C ILE A 94 3.28 22.14 -16.30
N GLY A 95 2.95 21.97 -15.01
CA GLY A 95 3.39 22.91 -13.98
C GLY A 95 2.99 22.49 -12.56
N VAL A 96 3.71 23.04 -11.60
CA VAL A 96 3.41 22.92 -10.16
C VAL A 96 3.48 24.31 -9.55
N GLY A 97 2.41 24.71 -8.89
CA GLY A 97 2.31 25.95 -8.13
C GLY A 97 2.01 25.69 -6.66
N ALA A 98 2.40 26.63 -5.81
CA ALA A 98 2.05 26.61 -4.39
C ALA A 98 1.41 27.95 -3.99
N GLN A 99 0.24 27.89 -3.37
CA GLN A 99 -0.46 29.08 -2.90
C GLN A 99 -1.27 28.75 -1.63
N LYS A 100 -1.14 29.58 -0.61
CA LYS A 100 -1.88 29.46 0.67
C LYS A 100 -1.77 28.06 1.33
N GLY A 101 -0.59 27.43 1.27
CA GLY A 101 -0.37 26.12 1.83
C GLY A 101 -0.92 24.94 1.00
N LEU A 102 -1.48 25.22 -0.18
CA LEU A 102 -1.90 24.22 -1.13
C LEU A 102 -0.92 24.14 -2.30
N ILE A 103 -0.69 22.93 -2.77
CA ILE A 103 0.14 22.66 -3.94
C ILE A 103 -0.79 22.16 -5.04
N THR A 104 -0.73 22.81 -6.21
CA THR A 104 -1.51 22.45 -7.38
C THR A 104 -0.59 21.99 -8.50
N ALA A 105 -0.83 20.81 -9.05
CA ALA A 105 -0.09 20.25 -10.17
C ALA A 105 -1.02 20.04 -11.37
N ARG A 106 -0.55 20.38 -12.58
CA ARG A 106 -1.25 20.11 -13.85
C ARG A 106 -0.46 19.08 -14.64
N ILE A 107 -1.16 18.02 -15.04
CA ILE A 107 -0.56 16.85 -15.69
C ILE A 107 -1.38 16.53 -16.93
N ARG A 108 -0.69 16.25 -18.03
CA ARG A 108 -1.33 15.68 -19.24
C ARG A 108 -1.03 14.20 -19.31
N LYS A 109 -2.06 13.38 -19.51
CA LYS A 109 -1.87 11.95 -19.73
C LYS A 109 -1.13 11.72 -21.03
N ALA A 110 0.05 11.14 -20.94
CA ALA A 110 0.83 10.74 -22.12
C ALA A 110 0.38 9.37 -22.65
N ALA A 111 0.58 9.16 -23.95
CA ALA A 111 0.56 7.81 -24.48
C ALA A 111 1.71 7.02 -23.84
N LEU A 112 1.44 5.79 -23.39
CA LEU A 112 2.51 4.89 -22.99
C LEU A 112 3.50 4.79 -24.17
N PRO A 113 4.80 5.01 -23.97
CA PRO A 113 5.75 4.83 -25.05
C PRO A 113 5.63 3.41 -25.59
N ALA A 114 5.45 3.29 -26.90
CA ALA A 114 5.49 1.98 -27.55
C ALA A 114 6.81 1.31 -27.14
N PRO A 115 6.84 -0.02 -26.90
CA PRO A 115 8.06 -0.71 -26.54
C PRO A 115 9.08 -0.52 -27.67
N THR A 116 9.96 0.44 -27.49
CA THR A 116 11.11 0.61 -28.39
C THR A 116 12.02 -0.58 -28.18
N VAL A 117 12.22 -1.34 -29.24
CA VAL A 117 13.19 -2.42 -29.28
C VAL A 117 14.61 -1.79 -29.18
N ALA A 118 14.97 -1.41 -27.97
CA ALA A 118 16.34 -1.03 -27.66
C ALA A 118 17.03 -2.28 -27.13
N THR A 119 18.13 -2.66 -27.77
CA THR A 119 19.09 -3.71 -27.36
C THR A 119 19.86 -3.32 -26.08
N ALA A 120 19.24 -2.60 -25.17
CA ALA A 120 19.76 -2.31 -23.84
C ALA A 120 19.32 -3.42 -22.87
N ALA A 121 20.19 -3.78 -21.94
CA ALA A 121 19.83 -4.68 -20.83
C ALA A 121 18.46 -4.27 -20.27
N PRO A 122 17.56 -5.23 -19.97
CA PRO A 122 16.20 -4.92 -19.56
C PRO A 122 16.26 -3.89 -18.43
N ALA A 123 15.60 -2.76 -18.62
CA ALA A 123 15.55 -1.71 -17.61
C ALA A 123 14.98 -2.33 -16.34
N ARG A 124 15.77 -2.33 -15.28
CA ARG A 124 15.30 -2.79 -13.97
C ARG A 124 14.23 -1.81 -13.53
N ASP A 125 13.00 -2.28 -13.47
CA ASP A 125 11.84 -1.44 -13.19
C ASP A 125 10.94 -2.07 -12.13
N GLY A 126 11.49 -2.31 -10.98
CA GLY A 126 10.74 -2.90 -9.87
C GLY A 126 11.21 -2.35 -8.53
N ALA A 127 10.40 -2.54 -7.53
CA ALA A 127 10.74 -2.35 -6.13
C ALA A 127 10.48 -3.65 -5.38
N THR A 128 11.54 -4.25 -4.83
CA THR A 128 11.42 -5.47 -4.01
C THR A 128 11.85 -5.15 -2.59
N MET A 129 11.02 -5.52 -1.62
CA MET A 129 11.26 -5.22 -0.22
C MET A 129 11.15 -6.46 0.63
N VAL A 130 12.10 -6.65 1.55
CA VAL A 130 11.95 -7.60 2.65
C VAL A 130 11.26 -6.89 3.81
N VAL A 131 10.10 -7.37 4.21
CA VAL A 131 9.39 -6.95 5.42
C VAL A 131 9.70 -7.98 6.50
N PHE A 132 10.70 -7.67 7.31
CA PHE A 132 11.16 -8.53 8.40
C PHE A 132 10.46 -8.21 9.72
N SER A 133 10.26 -6.93 9.99
CA SER A 133 9.71 -6.46 11.26
C SER A 133 8.18 -6.57 11.31
N GLY A 134 7.65 -6.84 12.50
CA GLY A 134 6.24 -6.71 12.83
C GLY A 134 5.94 -5.43 13.64
N ASP A 135 6.88 -4.52 13.78
CA ASP A 135 6.68 -3.24 14.48
C ASP A 135 5.87 -2.28 13.58
N LEU A 136 4.87 -1.62 14.16
CA LEU A 136 3.92 -0.76 13.45
C LEU A 136 4.60 0.30 12.57
N ASP A 137 5.59 1.00 13.12
CA ASP A 137 6.34 2.08 12.44
C ASP A 137 7.14 1.56 11.25
N LYS A 138 7.78 0.40 11.38
CA LYS A 138 8.55 -0.22 10.30
C LYS A 138 7.64 -0.79 9.21
N VAL A 139 6.56 -1.44 9.60
CA VAL A 139 5.55 -1.92 8.65
C VAL A 139 4.93 -0.76 7.89
N MET A 140 4.59 0.32 8.58
CA MET A 140 4.09 1.54 7.93
C MET A 140 5.08 2.06 6.89
N ALA A 141 6.37 2.17 7.23
CA ALA A 141 7.39 2.61 6.29
C ALA A 141 7.44 1.72 5.04
N SER A 142 7.44 0.38 5.24
CA SER A 142 7.44 -0.59 4.13
C SER A 142 6.23 -0.40 3.21
N LEU A 143 5.02 -0.32 3.79
CA LEU A 143 3.78 -0.21 3.01
C LEU A 143 3.65 1.15 2.31
N ILE A 144 4.09 2.24 2.94
CA ILE A 144 4.11 3.58 2.32
C ILE A 144 5.05 3.60 1.11
N ILE A 145 6.29 3.10 1.26
CA ILE A 145 7.26 3.04 0.18
C ILE A 145 6.75 2.15 -0.97
N ALA A 146 6.17 1.00 -0.63
CA ALA A 146 5.60 0.08 -1.61
C ALA A 146 4.45 0.71 -2.41
N ASN A 147 3.51 1.39 -1.75
CA ASN A 147 2.43 2.11 -2.41
C ASN A 147 2.97 3.26 -3.28
N GLY A 148 3.98 3.98 -2.80
CA GLY A 148 4.65 5.01 -3.58
C GLY A 148 5.29 4.44 -4.85
N ALA A 149 6.00 3.31 -4.75
CA ALA A 149 6.60 2.64 -5.90
C ALA A 149 5.54 2.17 -6.91
N LEU A 150 4.43 1.60 -6.40
CA LEU A 150 3.30 1.18 -7.23
C LEU A 150 2.68 2.37 -7.98
N ALA A 151 2.45 3.49 -7.28
CA ALA A 151 1.94 4.71 -7.89
C ALA A 151 2.89 5.33 -8.93
N MET A 152 4.18 5.03 -8.84
CA MET A 152 5.18 5.39 -9.86
C MET A 152 5.21 4.41 -11.04
N GLY A 153 4.30 3.43 -11.09
CA GLY A 153 4.23 2.43 -12.15
C GLY A 153 5.24 1.30 -12.05
N SER A 154 5.96 1.18 -10.92
CA SER A 154 6.92 0.10 -10.70
C SER A 154 6.20 -1.20 -10.33
N LYS A 155 6.74 -2.34 -10.77
CA LYS A 155 6.34 -3.65 -10.25
C LYS A 155 6.82 -3.77 -8.81
N VAL A 156 5.89 -4.06 -7.89
CA VAL A 156 6.21 -4.14 -6.46
C VAL A 156 6.11 -5.58 -5.99
N THR A 157 7.18 -6.04 -5.31
CA THR A 157 7.20 -7.32 -4.61
C THR A 157 7.56 -7.10 -3.15
N LEU A 158 6.72 -7.59 -2.24
CA LEU A 158 6.98 -7.58 -0.80
C LEU A 158 7.18 -9.01 -0.32
N PHE A 159 8.36 -9.29 0.20
CA PHE A 159 8.74 -10.58 0.77
C PHE A 159 8.67 -10.52 2.29
N PHE A 160 7.65 -11.15 2.86
CA PHE A 160 7.41 -11.16 4.30
C PHE A 160 8.09 -12.36 4.96
N THR A 161 8.89 -12.09 5.96
CA THR A 161 9.63 -13.11 6.70
C THR A 161 9.58 -12.85 8.20
N PHE A 162 9.74 -13.87 9.01
CA PHE A 162 9.69 -13.79 10.47
C PHE A 162 8.53 -12.96 11.00
N TRP A 163 8.80 -11.90 11.74
CA TRP A 163 7.76 -11.06 12.37
C TRP A 163 6.88 -10.33 11.37
N GLY A 164 7.41 -10.05 10.18
CA GLY A 164 6.66 -9.46 9.07
C GLY A 164 5.50 -10.34 8.58
N LEU A 165 5.58 -11.68 8.73
CA LEU A 165 4.48 -12.59 8.38
C LEU A 165 3.18 -12.27 9.11
N ASN A 166 3.25 -11.67 10.30
CA ASN A 166 2.07 -11.31 11.07
C ASN A 166 1.20 -10.25 10.36
N VAL A 167 1.79 -9.45 9.47
CA VAL A 167 1.08 -8.47 8.64
C VAL A 167 0.07 -9.14 7.71
N LEU A 168 0.45 -10.31 7.18
CA LEU A 168 -0.35 -11.07 6.22
C LEU A 168 -1.40 -11.99 6.84
N ARG A 169 -1.44 -12.13 8.17
CA ARG A 169 -2.39 -13.05 8.83
C ARG A 169 -3.80 -12.48 8.80
N LYS A 170 -4.78 -13.35 8.59
CA LYS A 170 -6.21 -13.02 8.75
C LYS A 170 -6.51 -12.76 10.22
N PRO A 171 -7.17 -11.65 10.58
CA PRO A 171 -7.60 -11.39 11.96
C PRO A 171 -8.46 -12.51 12.54
N ASP A 172 -9.32 -13.10 11.70
CA ASP A 172 -10.29 -14.14 12.04
C ASP A 172 -9.94 -15.47 11.36
N ALA A 173 -8.64 -15.80 11.34
CA ALA A 173 -8.18 -17.06 10.81
C ALA A 173 -8.84 -18.26 11.54
N PRO A 174 -9.16 -19.35 10.80
CA PRO A 174 -9.78 -20.52 11.39
C PRO A 174 -8.90 -21.13 12.48
N ALA A 175 -9.53 -21.71 13.50
CA ALA A 175 -8.82 -22.47 14.53
C ALA A 175 -8.27 -23.76 13.91
N LEU A 176 -6.98 -23.81 13.68
CA LEU A 176 -6.29 -24.97 13.12
C LEU A 176 -5.70 -25.84 14.23
N ARG A 177 -5.76 -27.16 14.06
CA ARG A 177 -5.10 -28.09 14.96
C ARG A 177 -3.59 -28.06 14.67
N LYS A 178 -2.81 -27.54 15.61
CA LYS A 178 -1.36 -27.37 15.52
C LYS A 178 -0.64 -28.08 16.68
N PRO A 179 0.65 -28.40 16.53
CA PRO A 179 1.50 -28.75 17.67
C PRO A 179 1.43 -27.67 18.76
N MET A 180 1.64 -28.06 20.00
CA MET A 180 1.46 -27.16 21.17
C MET A 180 2.34 -25.90 21.08
N ILE A 181 3.58 -26.02 20.60
CA ILE A 181 4.51 -24.90 20.43
C ILE A 181 4.01 -23.94 19.33
N ASP A 182 3.59 -24.46 18.18
CA ASP A 182 3.05 -23.66 17.06
C ASP A 182 1.75 -22.93 17.48
N ALA A 183 0.92 -23.59 18.28
CA ALA A 183 -0.31 -23.00 18.80
C ALA A 183 -0.01 -21.85 19.78
N ALA A 184 1.01 -22.00 20.64
CA ALA A 184 1.45 -20.97 21.56
C ALA A 184 2.00 -19.74 20.82
N PHE A 185 2.85 -19.91 19.81
CA PHE A 185 3.28 -18.82 18.93
C PHE A 185 2.09 -18.15 18.24
N GLY A 186 1.18 -18.94 17.68
CA GLY A 186 -0.01 -18.44 17.00
C GLY A 186 -0.92 -17.59 17.88
N PHE A 187 -0.98 -17.88 19.18
CA PHE A 187 -1.76 -17.13 20.16
C PHE A 187 -1.05 -15.82 20.58
N MET A 188 0.26 -15.84 20.75
CA MET A 188 1.04 -14.69 21.26
C MET A 188 1.29 -13.62 20.20
N LEU A 189 1.28 -13.98 18.92
CA LEU A 189 1.62 -13.09 17.82
C LEU A 189 0.38 -12.30 17.32
N PRO A 190 0.54 -11.03 16.91
CA PRO A 190 -0.53 -10.26 16.34
C PRO A 190 -1.05 -10.92 15.05
N LYS A 191 -2.36 -10.82 14.82
CA LYS A 191 -3.03 -11.37 13.64
C LYS A 191 -3.48 -10.24 12.73
N GLY A 192 -2.69 -9.99 11.69
CA GLY A 192 -3.02 -9.05 10.63
C GLY A 192 -2.52 -7.61 10.87
N ALA A 193 -2.46 -6.87 9.77
CA ALA A 193 -2.00 -5.49 9.73
C ALA A 193 -2.78 -4.55 10.67
N SER A 194 -4.08 -4.80 10.86
CA SER A 194 -4.94 -4.01 11.74
C SER A 194 -4.62 -4.16 13.24
N ARG A 195 -3.97 -5.25 13.64
CA ARG A 195 -3.66 -5.56 15.05
C ARG A 195 -2.23 -5.24 15.47
N LEU A 196 -1.42 -4.69 14.56
CA LEU A 196 -0.07 -4.25 14.90
C LEU A 196 -0.13 -3.08 15.87
N ASN A 197 0.50 -3.18 17.02
CA ASN A 197 0.47 -2.13 18.04
C ASN A 197 1.83 -1.90 18.72
N ARG A 198 2.82 -2.71 18.40
CA ARG A 198 4.18 -2.56 18.93
C ARG A 198 4.94 -1.56 18.08
N LEU A 199 5.64 -0.64 18.72
CA LEU A 199 6.61 0.25 18.09
C LEU A 199 8.03 -0.26 18.28
N SER A 200 8.91 0.07 17.36
CA SER A 200 10.35 -0.22 17.46
C SER A 200 11.00 0.49 18.63
N ASN A 201 10.54 1.72 18.93
CA ASN A 201 10.97 2.54 20.05
C ASN A 201 9.76 3.10 20.80
N MET A 202 9.95 3.51 22.05
CA MET A 202 8.91 4.16 22.88
C MET A 202 7.63 3.33 23.02
N ASN A 203 7.75 2.00 23.08
CA ASN A 203 6.58 1.11 23.09
C ASN A 203 5.80 1.17 24.41
N PHE A 204 6.46 1.38 25.57
CA PHE A 204 5.85 1.51 26.90
C PHE A 204 4.70 0.52 27.16
N GLY A 205 4.95 -0.77 26.94
CA GLY A 205 3.92 -1.80 27.12
C GLY A 205 2.75 -1.72 26.14
N GLY A 206 2.92 -1.07 24.98
CA GLY A 206 1.90 -0.91 23.94
C GLY A 206 1.16 0.44 23.99
N LEU A 207 1.41 1.27 25.00
CA LEU A 207 0.82 2.61 25.09
C LEU A 207 1.30 3.50 23.92
N GLY A 208 2.59 3.40 23.56
CA GLY A 208 3.18 4.13 22.43
C GLY A 208 2.47 3.83 21.11
N GLY A 209 2.16 2.57 20.84
CA GLY A 209 1.42 2.18 19.62
C GLY A 209 0.00 2.74 19.58
N ARG A 210 -0.70 2.78 20.71
CA ARG A 210 -2.03 3.40 20.79
C ARG A 210 -1.97 4.90 20.53
N LEU A 211 -1.00 5.59 21.13
CA LEU A 211 -0.80 7.01 20.92
C LEU A 211 -0.45 7.30 19.45
N MET A 212 0.44 6.51 18.86
CA MET A 212 0.82 6.64 17.46
C MET A 212 -0.41 6.50 16.54
N ARG A 213 -1.25 5.50 16.74
CA ARG A 213 -2.48 5.33 15.94
C ARG A 213 -3.43 6.50 16.09
N LYS A 214 -3.58 7.04 17.31
CA LYS A 214 -4.40 8.24 17.51
C LYS A 214 -3.84 9.42 16.71
N VAL A 215 -2.54 9.68 16.78
CA VAL A 215 -1.89 10.75 16.01
C VAL A 215 -2.02 10.52 14.50
N MET A 216 -1.88 9.27 14.03
CA MET A 216 -2.10 8.92 12.62
C MET A 216 -3.53 9.26 12.19
N GLY A 217 -4.52 8.93 13.00
CA GLY A 217 -5.93 9.28 12.74
C GLY A 217 -6.16 10.79 12.69
N ASP A 218 -5.63 11.53 13.66
CA ASP A 218 -5.72 13.00 13.74
C ASP A 218 -5.03 13.69 12.54
N LYS A 219 -4.03 13.02 11.93
CA LYS A 219 -3.27 13.51 10.77
C LYS A 219 -3.73 12.93 9.44
N HIS A 220 -4.80 12.14 9.42
CA HIS A 220 -5.32 11.47 8.23
C HIS A 220 -4.28 10.59 7.51
N VAL A 221 -3.42 9.92 8.29
CA VAL A 221 -2.46 8.94 7.77
C VAL A 221 -3.16 7.60 7.62
N ASP A 222 -3.03 6.97 6.47
CA ASP A 222 -3.60 5.66 6.16
C ASP A 222 -3.15 4.59 7.17
N THR A 223 -4.04 3.66 7.49
CA THR A 223 -3.72 2.54 8.37
C THR A 223 -2.88 1.48 7.66
N PRO A 224 -2.13 0.61 8.40
CA PRO A 224 -1.44 -0.51 7.77
C PRO A 224 -2.36 -1.42 6.95
N ALA A 225 -3.59 -1.63 7.42
CA ALA A 225 -4.57 -2.46 6.73
C ALA A 225 -5.04 -1.82 5.41
N SER A 226 -5.32 -0.52 5.42
CA SER A 226 -5.70 0.24 4.22
C SER A 226 -4.57 0.26 3.18
N LEU A 227 -3.32 0.50 3.61
CA LEU A 227 -2.16 0.49 2.73
C LEU A 227 -1.90 -0.90 2.12
N LEU A 228 -2.08 -1.97 2.92
CA LEU A 228 -1.94 -3.34 2.43
C LEU A 228 -3.03 -3.69 1.40
N ALA A 229 -4.28 -3.30 1.66
CA ALA A 229 -5.37 -3.49 0.72
C ALA A 229 -5.11 -2.77 -0.61
N SER A 230 -4.65 -1.52 -0.55
CA SER A 230 -4.26 -0.75 -1.74
C SER A 230 -3.17 -1.43 -2.57
N LEU A 231 -2.19 -2.07 -1.92
CA LEU A 231 -1.15 -2.85 -2.60
C LEU A 231 -1.72 -4.09 -3.30
N VAL A 232 -2.63 -4.82 -2.65
CA VAL A 232 -3.29 -5.99 -3.25
C VAL A 232 -4.13 -5.56 -4.46
N GLU A 233 -4.94 -4.53 -4.32
CA GLU A 233 -5.76 -3.98 -5.41
C GLU A 233 -4.91 -3.47 -6.58
N GLY A 234 -3.76 -2.88 -6.28
CA GLY A 234 -2.81 -2.38 -7.28
C GLY A 234 -1.93 -3.46 -7.93
N GLY A 235 -2.12 -4.73 -7.57
CA GLY A 235 -1.41 -5.85 -8.19
C GLY A 235 0.02 -6.07 -7.67
N ALA A 236 0.36 -5.58 -6.48
CA ALA A 236 1.63 -5.90 -5.85
C ALA A 236 1.71 -7.41 -5.51
N THR A 237 2.87 -8.01 -5.73
CA THR A 237 3.12 -9.42 -5.36
C THR A 237 3.50 -9.50 -3.88
N LEU A 238 2.69 -10.21 -3.10
CA LEU A 238 2.96 -10.47 -1.69
C LEU A 238 3.47 -11.90 -1.53
N VAL A 239 4.66 -12.07 -1.01
CA VAL A 239 5.31 -13.38 -0.83
C VAL A 239 5.53 -13.65 0.65
N ALA A 240 5.04 -14.77 1.14
CA ALA A 240 5.32 -15.28 2.49
C ALA A 240 6.49 -16.29 2.45
N CYS A 241 7.48 -16.11 3.31
CA CYS A 241 8.63 -16.98 3.41
C CYS A 241 8.24 -18.34 4.02
N GLN A 242 8.34 -19.43 3.24
CA GLN A 242 7.98 -20.79 3.69
C GLN A 242 8.75 -21.19 4.95
N MET A 243 10.07 -21.02 4.98
CA MET A 243 10.89 -21.39 6.13
C MET A 243 10.44 -20.67 7.40
N SER A 244 10.15 -19.37 7.29
CA SER A 244 9.69 -18.59 8.45
C SER A 244 8.28 -18.98 8.89
N MET A 245 7.41 -19.37 7.95
CA MET A 245 6.09 -19.92 8.26
C MET A 245 6.24 -21.20 9.09
N ASP A 246 7.11 -22.11 8.67
CA ASP A 246 7.35 -23.38 9.37
C ASP A 246 7.92 -23.15 10.78
N VAL A 247 8.92 -22.27 10.92
CA VAL A 247 9.55 -21.93 12.21
C VAL A 247 8.55 -21.26 13.17
N MET A 248 7.65 -20.42 12.65
CA MET A 248 6.69 -19.67 13.47
C MET A 248 5.33 -20.39 13.60
N GLY A 249 5.19 -21.59 13.03
CA GLY A 249 3.95 -22.35 13.07
C GLY A 249 2.77 -21.66 12.40
N ILE A 250 3.03 -20.82 11.39
CA ILE A 250 1.98 -20.13 10.60
C ILE A 250 1.62 -21.01 9.41
N ARG A 251 0.32 -21.26 9.22
CA ARG A 251 -0.21 -22.07 8.12
C ARG A 251 -0.76 -21.19 6.99
N ARG A 252 -0.80 -21.71 5.77
CA ARG A 252 -1.32 -21.02 4.59
C ARG A 252 -2.73 -20.47 4.82
N GLU A 253 -3.58 -21.23 5.47
CA GLU A 253 -4.98 -20.91 5.74
C GLU A 253 -5.14 -19.69 6.67
N GLU A 254 -4.07 -19.34 7.40
CA GLU A 254 -4.04 -18.16 8.27
C GLU A 254 -3.67 -16.88 7.53
N LEU A 255 -3.19 -16.99 6.28
CA LEU A 255 -2.79 -15.83 5.49
C LEU A 255 -3.96 -15.30 4.65
N ILE A 256 -3.94 -14.01 4.38
CA ILE A 256 -4.86 -13.37 3.45
C ILE A 256 -4.75 -14.01 2.06
N ASP A 257 -5.81 -13.88 1.28
CA ASP A 257 -5.84 -14.46 -0.07
C ASP A 257 -4.88 -13.69 -1.01
N GLY A 258 -4.45 -14.32 -2.08
CA GLY A 258 -3.51 -13.72 -3.04
C GLY A 258 -2.05 -13.72 -2.62
N VAL A 259 -1.71 -14.16 -1.39
CA VAL A 259 -0.32 -14.31 -0.95
C VAL A 259 0.31 -15.52 -1.61
N GLU A 260 1.46 -15.35 -2.21
CA GLU A 260 2.31 -16.43 -2.72
C GLU A 260 3.20 -17.00 -1.62
N ILE A 261 3.55 -18.28 -1.73
CA ILE A 261 4.54 -18.90 -0.84
C ILE A 261 5.85 -19.00 -1.61
N GLY A 262 6.93 -18.51 -1.02
CA GLY A 262 8.24 -18.53 -1.67
C GLY A 262 9.39 -18.64 -0.67
N GLY A 263 10.58 -18.82 -1.22
CA GLY A 263 11.83 -18.85 -0.46
C GLY A 263 12.79 -17.76 -0.94
N VAL A 264 14.05 -17.87 -0.51
CA VAL A 264 15.12 -16.92 -0.85
C VAL A 264 15.32 -16.77 -2.37
N ALA A 265 15.15 -17.85 -3.14
CA ALA A 265 15.28 -17.80 -4.60
C ALA A 265 14.20 -16.94 -5.25
N THR A 266 12.95 -17.03 -4.77
CA THR A 266 11.84 -16.17 -5.20
C THR A 266 12.15 -14.71 -4.92
N PHE A 267 12.63 -14.40 -3.73
CA PHE A 267 13.08 -13.04 -3.36
C PHE A 267 14.19 -12.55 -4.28
N LEU A 268 15.27 -13.33 -4.43
CA LEU A 268 16.43 -12.93 -5.25
C LEU A 268 16.06 -12.75 -6.72
N GLY A 269 15.18 -13.60 -7.28
CA GLY A 269 14.67 -13.46 -8.63
C GLY A 269 13.96 -12.13 -8.87
N SER A 270 13.08 -11.72 -7.94
CA SER A 270 12.41 -10.42 -7.98
C SER A 270 13.39 -9.27 -7.76
N ALA A 271 14.32 -9.41 -6.79
CA ALA A 271 15.31 -8.38 -6.46
C ALA A 271 16.25 -8.08 -7.63
N GLN A 272 16.67 -9.10 -8.38
CA GLN A 272 17.53 -8.93 -9.56
C GLN A 272 16.87 -8.13 -10.69
N GLN A 273 15.55 -8.18 -10.78
CA GLN A 273 14.76 -7.44 -11.77
C GLN A 273 14.37 -6.05 -11.28
N SER A 274 14.58 -5.74 -10.00
CA SER A 274 14.18 -4.49 -9.38
C SER A 274 15.27 -3.43 -9.44
N ALA A 275 14.85 -2.17 -9.65
CA ALA A 275 15.70 -0.99 -9.53
C ALA A 275 15.97 -0.63 -8.06
N THR A 276 15.03 -0.98 -7.17
CA THR A 276 15.12 -0.69 -5.74
C THR A 276 14.92 -1.96 -4.93
N THR A 277 15.83 -2.23 -4.00
CA THR A 277 15.72 -3.34 -3.05
C THR A 277 15.94 -2.83 -1.64
N LEU A 278 15.00 -3.11 -0.73
CA LEU A 278 15.03 -2.65 0.65
C LEU A 278 14.84 -3.81 1.62
N PHE A 279 15.38 -3.65 2.83
CA PHE A 279 15.18 -4.55 3.97
C PHE A 279 14.73 -3.70 5.17
N ILE A 280 13.53 -3.97 5.72
CA ILE A 280 12.88 -3.19 6.79
C ILE A 280 12.35 -4.09 7.90
#